data_8dd453d28a951c3241742a4315ac8fff
#
_entry.id   8dd453d28a951c3241742a4315ac8fff
#
_cell.length_a   1.000
_cell.length_b   1.000
_cell.length_c   1.000
_cell.angle_alpha   90.00
_cell.angle_beta   90.00
_cell.angle_gamma   90.00
#
_symmetry.space_group_name_H-M   'P 1'
#
loop_
_entity.id
_entity.type
_entity.pdbx_description
1 polymer ?
#
loop_
_entity_poly.entity_id
_entity_poly.type
_entity_poly.pdbx_seq_one_letter_code
_entity_poly.pdbx_strand_id
1 'polypeptide(L)'
;MKRFLVMLTALVILAAGCTADPADLTDSTQMSLEEGQMRTICNLSVYDCYYHNVAKFFQEDAEKGILIFPDKDKRFWIEYSGIIQVGIDVDKMKVAVDGTRVTVELPPAKIMGYEIDEASLTPDSFIVDKDSADVTAADEQAALQQAQEELIAQASSDTVMLEQARQRAQTLLEEYILGIAAACNQTFTVE
;
A
#
# COMPACT_ATOMS: atom_id res chain seq x y z
N MET A 1 49.85 13.09 62.79
CA MET A 1 49.92 13.83 61.52
C MET A 1 49.64 12.97 60.25
N LYS A 2 50.11 11.72 60.19
CA LYS A 2 49.84 10.86 58.99
C LYS A 2 48.40 10.48 58.81
N ARG A 3 47.60 10.31 59.83
CA ARG A 3 46.17 9.94 59.77
C ARG A 3 45.25 11.09 59.35
N PHE A 4 45.69 12.34 59.58
CA PHE A 4 44.93 13.53 59.13
C PHE A 4 45.13 13.83 57.67
N LEU A 5 46.32 13.50 57.16
CA LEU A 5 46.67 13.69 55.74
C LEU A 5 45.87 12.71 54.78
N VAL A 6 45.68 11.47 55.28
CA VAL A 6 44.92 10.46 54.57
C VAL A 6 43.42 10.81 54.51
N MET A 7 42.88 11.41 55.58
CA MET A 7 41.47 11.84 55.62
C MET A 7 41.20 13.05 54.67
N LEU A 8 42.18 13.94 54.54
CA LEU A 8 42.09 15.12 53.66
C LEU A 8 42.17 14.73 52.17
N THR A 9 42.99 13.72 51.81
CA THR A 9 43.07 13.23 50.44
C THR A 9 41.82 12.43 50.03
N ALA A 10 41.14 11.72 50.96
CA ALA A 10 39.88 11.03 50.69
C ALA A 10 38.71 12.01 50.45
N LEU A 11 38.72 13.18 51.10
CA LEU A 11 37.69 14.21 50.90
C LEU A 11 37.80 14.93 49.55
N VAL A 12 39.01 15.08 49.01
CA VAL A 12 39.23 15.73 47.70
C VAL A 12 38.81 14.84 46.53
N ILE A 13 38.86 13.49 46.70
CA ILE A 13 38.43 12.54 45.61
C ILE A 13 36.90 12.45 45.50
N LEU A 14 36.16 12.77 46.58
CA LEU A 14 34.69 12.79 46.52
C LEU A 14 34.08 14.04 45.88
N ALA A 15 34.87 15.10 45.64
CA ALA A 15 34.40 16.33 44.99
C ALA A 15 34.63 16.36 43.49
N ALA A 16 35.26 15.32 42.88
CA ALA A 16 35.50 15.21 41.44
C ALA A 16 34.48 14.29 40.73
N GLY A 17 33.38 13.93 41.40
CA GLY A 17 32.33 13.13 40.81
C GLY A 17 31.15 13.97 40.37
N CYS A 18 30.86 13.93 39.09
CA CYS A 18 29.65 14.42 38.42
C CYS A 18 29.54 15.94 38.20
N THR A 19 30.34 16.49 37.31
CA THR A 19 29.80 17.49 36.42
C THR A 19 29.29 16.76 35.19
N ALA A 20 28.10 16.16 35.29
CA ALA A 20 27.30 15.90 34.11
C ALA A 20 26.90 17.25 33.56
N ASP A 21 27.42 17.61 32.42
CA ASP A 21 27.02 18.80 31.68
C ASP A 21 25.50 18.76 31.47
N PRO A 22 24.74 19.76 31.90
CA PRO A 22 23.30 19.80 31.62
C PRO A 22 22.99 20.04 30.13
N ALA A 23 24.02 20.15 29.28
CA ALA A 23 23.86 20.34 27.84
C ALA A 23 23.54 19.06 27.07
N ASP A 24 23.72 17.87 27.67
CA ASP A 24 23.55 16.59 26.93
C ASP A 24 22.14 15.97 27.10
N LEU A 25 21.24 16.62 27.85
CA LEU A 25 19.84 16.16 27.97
C LEU A 25 18.86 16.87 27.05
N THR A 26 19.32 17.83 26.25
CA THR A 26 18.47 18.54 25.28
C THR A 26 18.50 17.95 23.88
N ASP A 27 19.41 16.99 23.59
CA ASP A 27 19.57 16.45 22.24
C ASP A 27 18.82 15.12 21.99
N SER A 28 18.24 14.53 23.02
CA SER A 28 17.50 13.26 22.87
C SER A 28 15.99 13.40 22.65
N THR A 29 15.48 14.63 22.50
CA THR A 29 14.04 14.89 22.29
C THR A 29 13.74 15.63 20.99
N GLN A 30 14.71 15.79 20.08
CA GLN A 30 14.41 16.21 18.73
C GLN A 30 13.87 15.01 17.97
N MET A 31 12.56 14.87 17.98
CA MET A 31 11.86 13.96 17.09
C MET A 31 12.08 14.49 15.66
N SER A 32 12.99 13.86 14.91
CA SER A 32 13.28 14.22 13.54
C SER A 32 12.23 13.60 12.62
N LEU A 33 11.81 14.37 11.62
CA LEU A 33 11.02 13.83 10.52
C LEU A 33 11.92 12.86 9.73
N GLU A 34 11.63 11.57 9.83
CA GLU A 34 12.38 10.55 9.12
C GLU A 34 11.66 10.18 7.84
N GLU A 35 12.38 10.23 6.71
CA GLU A 35 11.88 9.83 5.40
C GLU A 35 11.32 8.39 5.40
N GLY A 36 11.96 7.48 6.15
CA GLY A 36 11.50 6.10 6.28
C GLY A 36 10.12 5.96 6.92
N GLN A 37 9.78 6.81 7.89
CA GLN A 37 8.47 6.82 8.51
C GLN A 37 7.40 7.36 7.56
N MET A 38 7.71 8.41 6.80
CA MET A 38 6.81 8.94 5.78
C MET A 38 6.53 7.91 4.67
N ARG A 39 7.55 7.16 4.25
CA ARG A 39 7.37 6.03 3.31
C ARG A 39 6.47 4.94 3.89
N THR A 40 6.61 4.62 5.17
CA THR A 40 5.76 3.64 5.85
C THR A 40 4.30 4.09 5.87
N ILE A 41 4.02 5.37 6.12
CA ILE A 41 2.66 5.93 6.09
C ILE A 41 2.05 5.84 4.70
N CYS A 42 2.81 6.17 3.66
CA CYS A 42 2.36 6.01 2.28
C CYS A 42 2.06 4.55 1.93
N ASN A 43 2.85 3.62 2.44
CA ASN A 43 2.63 2.18 2.24
C ASN A 43 1.35 1.70 2.93
N LEU A 44 0.99 2.31 4.07
CA LEU A 44 -0.24 2.03 4.82
C LEU A 44 -1.47 2.74 4.23
N SER A 45 -1.28 3.70 3.32
CA SER A 45 -2.35 4.46 2.69
C SER A 45 -2.97 3.76 1.47
N VAL A 46 -2.98 2.44 1.48
CA VAL A 46 -3.64 1.64 0.45
C VAL A 46 -5.15 1.87 0.53
N TYR A 47 -5.74 2.12 -0.61
CA TYR A 47 -7.17 2.25 -0.78
C TYR A 47 -7.72 0.94 -1.32
N ASP A 48 -8.54 0.23 -0.53
CA ASP A 48 -9.14 -1.03 -0.93
C ASP A 48 -10.47 -0.77 -1.63
N CYS A 49 -10.56 -1.17 -2.90
CA CYS A 49 -11.79 -1.11 -3.68
C CYS A 49 -12.41 -2.51 -3.75
N TYR A 50 -13.56 -2.69 -3.13
CA TYR A 50 -14.35 -3.90 -3.27
C TYR A 50 -15.08 -3.88 -4.59
N TYR A 51 -15.01 -4.98 -5.32
CA TYR A 51 -15.71 -5.14 -6.59
C TYR A 51 -16.53 -6.44 -6.62
N HIS A 52 -17.56 -6.39 -7.45
CA HIS A 52 -18.33 -7.54 -7.87
C HIS A 52 -18.47 -7.46 -9.39
N ASN A 53 -18.06 -8.50 -10.09
CA ASN A 53 -17.94 -8.47 -11.54
C ASN A 53 -18.54 -9.73 -12.17
N VAL A 54 -18.95 -9.59 -13.44
CA VAL A 54 -19.41 -10.69 -14.28
C VAL A 54 -18.57 -10.71 -15.55
N ALA A 55 -17.66 -11.67 -15.63
CA ALA A 55 -16.87 -11.89 -16.83
C ALA A 55 -17.61 -12.77 -17.82
N LYS A 56 -17.53 -12.41 -19.11
CA LYS A 56 -18.11 -13.18 -20.21
C LYS A 56 -16.98 -13.86 -20.96
N PHE A 57 -17.08 -15.16 -21.10
CA PHE A 57 -16.14 -15.93 -21.91
C PHE A 57 -16.83 -16.41 -23.19
N PHE A 58 -16.18 -16.18 -24.30
CA PHE A 58 -16.58 -16.65 -25.61
C PHE A 58 -15.35 -17.18 -26.36
N GLN A 59 -15.43 -18.44 -26.76
CA GLN A 59 -14.39 -19.08 -27.58
C GLN A 59 -15.05 -19.74 -28.77
N GLU A 60 -14.72 -19.26 -29.97
CA GLU A 60 -15.10 -19.94 -31.20
C GLU A 60 -14.36 -21.29 -31.32
N ASP A 61 -15.05 -22.31 -31.77
CA ASP A 61 -14.40 -23.58 -32.05
C ASP A 61 -13.44 -23.42 -33.25
N ALA A 62 -12.16 -23.69 -33.00
CA ALA A 62 -11.12 -23.60 -34.03
C ALA A 62 -11.17 -24.76 -35.05
N GLU A 63 -11.78 -25.89 -34.67
CA GLU A 63 -11.96 -27.02 -35.56
C GLU A 63 -13.36 -26.93 -36.25
N LYS A 64 -13.39 -26.40 -37.42
CA LYS A 64 -14.62 -26.50 -38.29
C LYS A 64 -14.86 -27.96 -38.58
N GLY A 65 -15.65 -28.62 -37.74
CA GLY A 65 -16.01 -30.01 -37.86
C GLY A 65 -16.61 -30.36 -39.25
N ILE A 66 -16.59 -31.62 -39.56
CA ILE A 66 -17.23 -32.18 -40.75
C ILE A 66 -18.73 -31.84 -40.71
N LEU A 67 -19.25 -31.38 -41.82
CA LEU A 67 -20.62 -30.82 -42.05
C LEU A 67 -21.82 -31.48 -41.38
N ILE A 68 -21.65 -32.58 -40.61
CA ILE A 68 -22.73 -33.37 -40.01
C ILE A 68 -22.92 -33.07 -38.52
N PHE A 69 -21.90 -32.50 -37.84
CA PHE A 69 -21.94 -32.09 -36.46
C PHE A 69 -21.31 -30.70 -36.37
N PRO A 70 -22.09 -29.63 -36.34
CA PRO A 70 -21.55 -28.31 -36.11
C PRO A 70 -20.95 -28.27 -34.71
N ASP A 71 -19.65 -28.03 -34.59
CA ASP A 71 -19.02 -27.74 -33.35
C ASP A 71 -19.65 -26.48 -32.76
N LYS A 72 -19.87 -26.53 -31.46
CA LYS A 72 -20.50 -25.40 -30.75
C LYS A 72 -19.42 -24.57 -30.12
N ASP A 73 -19.59 -23.25 -30.19
CA ASP A 73 -18.76 -22.31 -29.44
C ASP A 73 -18.93 -22.54 -27.94
N LYS A 74 -17.88 -22.24 -27.18
CA LYS A 74 -17.96 -22.21 -25.73
C LYS A 74 -18.41 -20.83 -25.28
N ARG A 75 -19.47 -20.77 -24.48
CA ARG A 75 -20.07 -19.54 -23.96
C ARG A 75 -20.49 -19.75 -22.51
N PHE A 76 -19.88 -18.96 -21.62
CA PHE A 76 -20.23 -18.97 -20.20
C PHE A 76 -19.89 -17.63 -19.54
N TRP A 77 -20.40 -17.42 -18.35
CA TRP A 77 -20.16 -16.25 -17.51
C TRP A 77 -19.61 -16.72 -16.17
N ILE A 78 -18.72 -15.89 -15.60
CA ILE A 78 -18.21 -16.08 -14.25
C ILE A 78 -18.58 -14.85 -13.44
N GLU A 79 -19.31 -15.07 -12.36
CA GLU A 79 -19.62 -14.06 -11.34
C GLU A 79 -18.61 -14.20 -10.21
N TYR A 80 -17.91 -13.11 -9.86
CA TYR A 80 -16.87 -13.14 -8.83
C TYR A 80 -16.73 -11.79 -8.13
N SER A 81 -16.21 -11.82 -6.91
CA SER A 81 -15.93 -10.66 -6.09
C SER A 81 -14.47 -10.62 -5.67
N GLY A 82 -14.02 -9.48 -5.21
CA GLY A 82 -12.66 -9.32 -4.69
C GLY A 82 -12.32 -7.90 -4.29
N ILE A 83 -11.03 -7.67 -4.11
CA ILE A 83 -10.48 -6.40 -3.68
C ILE A 83 -9.37 -5.99 -4.66
N ILE A 84 -9.41 -4.74 -5.10
CA ILE A 84 -8.30 -4.08 -5.78
C ILE A 84 -7.65 -3.13 -4.79
N GLN A 85 -6.35 -3.28 -4.60
CA GLN A 85 -5.55 -2.41 -3.75
C GLN A 85 -4.91 -1.31 -4.58
N VAL A 86 -5.21 -0.06 -4.22
CA VAL A 86 -4.69 1.14 -4.89
C VAL A 86 -3.82 1.92 -3.92
N GLY A 87 -2.64 2.32 -4.33
CA GLY A 87 -1.72 3.03 -3.46
C GLY A 87 -0.64 3.80 -4.19
N ILE A 88 0.32 4.28 -3.42
CA ILE A 88 1.47 5.07 -3.87
C ILE A 88 2.72 4.19 -3.91
N ASP A 89 3.50 4.30 -4.97
CA ASP A 89 4.83 3.70 -5.08
C ASP A 89 5.84 4.50 -4.25
N VAL A 90 6.04 4.06 -3.00
CA VAL A 90 6.88 4.76 -2.03
C VAL A 90 8.35 4.89 -2.46
N ASP A 91 8.84 3.99 -3.34
CA ASP A 91 10.21 4.05 -3.86
C ASP A 91 10.42 5.24 -4.81
N LYS A 92 9.33 5.76 -5.36
CA LYS A 92 9.33 6.93 -6.24
C LYS A 92 8.99 8.24 -5.52
N MET A 93 8.62 8.17 -4.25
CA MET A 93 8.35 9.35 -3.43
C MET A 93 9.66 10.09 -3.14
N LYS A 94 9.63 11.42 -3.24
CA LYS A 94 10.75 12.27 -2.84
C LYS A 94 10.34 13.13 -1.67
N VAL A 95 11.22 13.21 -0.69
CA VAL A 95 11.05 14.03 0.50
C VAL A 95 12.28 14.92 0.67
N ALA A 96 12.07 16.19 0.88
CA ALA A 96 13.10 17.17 1.21
C ALA A 96 12.69 17.96 2.44
N VAL A 97 13.60 18.05 3.42
CA VAL A 97 13.40 18.85 4.63
C VAL A 97 14.44 19.95 4.66
N ASP A 98 13.98 21.21 4.67
CA ASP A 98 14.81 22.40 4.77
C ASP A 98 14.33 23.28 5.94
N GLY A 99 14.98 23.12 7.08
CA GLY A 99 14.58 23.79 8.32
C GLY A 99 13.15 23.39 8.72
N THR A 100 12.21 24.34 8.61
CA THR A 100 10.80 24.11 8.91
C THR A 100 9.95 23.84 7.67
N ARG A 101 10.56 23.79 6.48
CA ARG A 101 9.85 23.47 5.24
C ARG A 101 10.03 22.00 4.90
N VAL A 102 8.92 21.30 4.68
CA VAL A 102 8.89 19.90 4.25
C VAL A 102 8.20 19.84 2.90
N THR A 103 8.95 19.43 1.88
CA THR A 103 8.44 19.23 0.52
C THR A 103 8.30 17.74 0.26
N VAL A 104 7.13 17.30 -0.17
CA VAL A 104 6.84 15.90 -0.49
C VAL A 104 6.29 15.80 -1.90
N GLU A 105 7.06 15.17 -2.81
CA GLU A 105 6.59 14.83 -4.15
C GLU A 105 6.01 13.41 -4.15
N LEU A 106 4.69 13.30 -4.32
CA LEU A 106 4.00 12.02 -4.46
C LEU A 106 3.90 11.62 -5.94
N PRO A 107 4.33 10.41 -6.31
CA PRO A 107 4.07 9.89 -7.65
C PRO A 107 2.57 9.62 -7.84
N PRO A 108 2.11 9.40 -9.08
CA PRO A 108 0.75 8.95 -9.35
C PRO A 108 0.44 7.65 -8.60
N ALA A 109 -0.79 7.54 -8.11
CA ALA A 109 -1.28 6.29 -7.55
C ALA A 109 -1.39 5.21 -8.64
N LYS A 110 -1.27 3.97 -8.25
CA LYS A 110 -1.35 2.80 -9.13
C LYS A 110 -2.02 1.63 -8.44
N ILE A 111 -2.41 0.64 -9.21
CA ILE A 111 -2.83 -0.65 -8.66
C ILE A 111 -1.59 -1.33 -8.03
N MET A 112 -1.70 -1.66 -6.76
CA MET A 112 -0.65 -2.32 -5.97
C MET A 112 -0.82 -3.83 -5.93
N GLY A 113 -2.07 -4.29 -6.00
CA GLY A 113 -2.43 -5.69 -5.98
C GLY A 113 -3.92 -5.90 -6.19
N TYR A 114 -4.30 -7.15 -6.31
CA TYR A 114 -5.69 -7.57 -6.31
C TYR A 114 -5.80 -8.92 -5.62
N GLU A 115 -6.96 -9.18 -5.07
CA GLU A 115 -7.30 -10.45 -4.42
C GLU A 115 -8.72 -10.83 -4.82
N ILE A 116 -8.91 -12.08 -5.25
CA ILE A 116 -10.24 -12.63 -5.49
C ILE A 116 -10.73 -13.25 -4.20
N ASP A 117 -11.98 -12.99 -3.86
CA ASP A 117 -12.67 -13.71 -2.81
C ASP A 117 -13.02 -15.12 -3.31
N GLU A 118 -12.19 -16.11 -2.92
CA GLU A 118 -12.42 -17.51 -3.28
C GLU A 118 -13.79 -18.02 -2.83
N ALA A 119 -14.37 -17.46 -1.78
CA ALA A 119 -15.70 -17.83 -1.32
C ALA A 119 -16.80 -17.36 -2.28
N SER A 120 -16.51 -16.40 -3.16
CA SER A 120 -17.44 -15.96 -4.21
C SER A 120 -17.49 -16.92 -5.40
N LEU A 121 -16.46 -17.77 -5.56
CA LEU A 121 -16.36 -18.75 -6.64
C LEU A 121 -17.04 -20.08 -6.24
N THR A 122 -18.32 -20.11 -6.37
CA THR A 122 -19.15 -21.32 -6.13
C THR A 122 -19.52 -21.98 -7.46
N PRO A 123 -20.00 -23.23 -7.48
CA PRO A 123 -20.54 -23.84 -8.70
C PRO A 123 -21.62 -23.00 -9.40
N ASP A 124 -22.40 -22.23 -8.62
CA ASP A 124 -23.46 -21.36 -9.16
C ASP A 124 -22.93 -20.07 -9.77
N SER A 125 -21.63 -19.72 -9.51
CA SER A 125 -20.97 -18.57 -10.10
C SER A 125 -20.59 -18.79 -11.56
N PHE A 126 -20.59 -20.05 -12.04
CA PHE A 126 -20.30 -20.43 -13.41
C PHE A 126 -21.61 -20.70 -14.15
N ILE A 127 -22.00 -19.78 -15.00
CA ILE A 127 -23.27 -19.84 -15.74
C ILE A 127 -22.97 -20.21 -17.18
N VAL A 128 -23.20 -21.46 -17.55
CA VAL A 128 -22.97 -21.96 -18.90
C VAL A 128 -24.21 -21.74 -19.77
N ASP A 129 -24.01 -21.20 -20.99
CA ASP A 129 -25.10 -21.05 -21.96
C ASP A 129 -25.61 -22.45 -22.37
N LYS A 130 -26.92 -22.58 -22.48
CA LYS A 130 -27.58 -23.85 -22.87
C LYS A 130 -27.15 -24.39 -24.23
N ASP A 131 -26.68 -23.50 -25.11
CA ASP A 131 -26.22 -23.84 -26.46
C ASP A 131 -24.69 -23.89 -26.57
N SER A 132 -23.97 -23.79 -25.43
CA SER A 132 -22.51 -23.89 -25.36
C SER A 132 -22.03 -25.33 -25.62
N ALA A 133 -20.81 -25.46 -26.11
CA ALA A 133 -20.03 -26.68 -25.97
C ALA A 133 -19.67 -26.94 -24.52
N ASP A 134 -19.19 -28.15 -24.20
CA ASP A 134 -18.77 -28.54 -22.88
C ASP A 134 -17.64 -27.62 -22.37
N VAL A 135 -17.85 -27.02 -21.22
CA VAL A 135 -16.86 -26.16 -20.53
C VAL A 135 -16.04 -27.02 -19.60
N THR A 136 -14.72 -26.92 -19.70
CA THR A 136 -13.78 -27.66 -18.85
C THR A 136 -13.23 -26.75 -17.74
N ALA A 137 -12.68 -27.34 -16.69
CA ALA A 137 -12.01 -26.58 -15.63
C ALA A 137 -10.83 -25.73 -16.15
N ALA A 138 -10.19 -26.13 -17.25
CA ALA A 138 -9.14 -25.34 -17.88
C ALA A 138 -9.73 -24.08 -18.56
N ASP A 139 -10.92 -24.18 -19.16
CA ASP A 139 -11.62 -23.04 -19.75
C ASP A 139 -12.05 -22.04 -18.67
N GLU A 140 -12.55 -22.54 -17.54
CA GLU A 140 -12.94 -21.72 -16.39
C GLU A 140 -11.74 -20.96 -15.81
N GLN A 141 -10.60 -21.64 -15.66
CA GLN A 141 -9.37 -21.03 -15.17
C GLN A 141 -8.83 -19.96 -16.15
N ALA A 142 -8.83 -20.24 -17.46
CA ALA A 142 -8.40 -19.27 -18.47
C ALA A 142 -9.31 -18.05 -18.50
N ALA A 143 -10.61 -18.24 -18.41
CA ALA A 143 -11.59 -17.16 -18.38
C ALA A 143 -11.45 -16.29 -17.13
N LEU A 144 -11.19 -16.89 -15.96
CA LEU A 144 -10.97 -16.16 -14.73
C LEU A 144 -9.69 -15.33 -14.80
N GLN A 145 -8.61 -15.88 -15.37
CA GLN A 145 -7.37 -15.13 -15.57
C GLN A 145 -7.58 -13.93 -16.52
N GLN A 146 -8.25 -14.14 -17.65
CA GLN A 146 -8.57 -13.05 -18.57
C GLN A 146 -9.43 -11.97 -17.91
N ALA A 147 -10.44 -12.38 -17.13
CA ALA A 147 -11.30 -11.46 -16.40
C ALA A 147 -10.53 -10.60 -15.38
N GLN A 148 -9.54 -11.17 -14.71
CA GLN A 148 -8.65 -10.44 -13.80
C GLN A 148 -7.78 -9.41 -14.54
N GLU A 149 -7.20 -9.79 -15.67
CA GLU A 149 -6.38 -8.89 -16.48
C GLU A 149 -7.21 -7.70 -17.00
N GLU A 150 -8.43 -7.95 -17.47
CA GLU A 150 -9.37 -6.90 -17.91
C GLU A 150 -9.77 -5.97 -16.75
N LEU A 151 -10.04 -6.53 -15.55
CA LEU A 151 -10.37 -5.76 -14.36
C LEU A 151 -9.23 -4.83 -13.94
N ILE A 152 -8.00 -5.35 -13.91
CA ILE A 152 -6.81 -4.56 -13.59
C ILE A 152 -6.59 -3.45 -14.61
N ALA A 153 -6.77 -3.74 -15.90
CA ALA A 153 -6.66 -2.75 -16.96
C ALA A 153 -7.71 -1.64 -16.82
N GLN A 154 -8.96 -2.00 -16.52
CA GLN A 154 -10.04 -1.06 -16.27
C GLN A 154 -9.77 -0.20 -15.04
N ALA A 155 -9.39 -0.81 -13.92
CA ALA A 155 -9.06 -0.11 -12.68
C ALA A 155 -7.86 0.84 -12.86
N SER A 156 -6.85 0.42 -13.63
CA SER A 156 -5.69 1.25 -13.94
C SER A 156 -6.02 2.48 -14.80
N SER A 157 -7.15 2.48 -15.48
CA SER A 157 -7.66 3.61 -16.26
C SER A 157 -8.62 4.51 -15.49
N ASP A 158 -9.06 4.11 -14.30
CA ASP A 158 -9.97 4.91 -13.46
C ASP A 158 -9.20 6.04 -12.75
N THR A 159 -9.13 7.18 -13.44
CA THR A 159 -8.44 8.37 -12.95
C THR A 159 -9.04 8.93 -11.67
N VAL A 160 -10.34 8.74 -11.43
CA VAL A 160 -11.02 9.25 -10.22
C VAL A 160 -10.56 8.45 -9.01
N MET A 161 -10.59 7.13 -9.11
CA MET A 161 -10.13 6.23 -8.05
C MET A 161 -8.65 6.46 -7.73
N LEU A 162 -7.80 6.55 -8.75
CA LEU A 162 -6.36 6.79 -8.57
C LEU A 162 -6.08 8.14 -7.92
N GLU A 163 -6.78 9.19 -8.30
CA GLU A 163 -6.61 10.51 -7.69
C GLU A 163 -7.11 10.54 -6.23
N GLN A 164 -8.20 9.87 -5.90
CA GLN A 164 -8.66 9.72 -4.52
C GLN A 164 -7.62 9.01 -3.64
N ALA A 165 -7.00 7.96 -4.14
CA ALA A 165 -5.92 7.28 -3.43
C ALA A 165 -4.71 8.20 -3.19
N ARG A 166 -4.33 9.01 -4.18
CA ARG A 166 -3.25 9.98 -4.06
C ARG A 166 -3.57 11.07 -3.02
N GLN A 167 -4.79 11.62 -3.06
CA GLN A 167 -5.24 12.63 -2.10
C GLN A 167 -5.27 12.08 -0.67
N ARG A 168 -5.69 10.83 -0.48
CA ARG A 168 -5.67 10.19 0.83
C ARG A 168 -4.23 10.07 1.37
N ALA A 169 -3.29 9.64 0.54
CA ALA A 169 -1.89 9.56 0.92
C ALA A 169 -1.33 10.95 1.31
N GLN A 170 -1.66 11.98 0.53
CA GLN A 170 -1.28 13.37 0.84
C GLN A 170 -1.82 13.81 2.20
N THR A 171 -3.11 13.62 2.46
CA THR A 171 -3.73 13.99 3.73
C THR A 171 -3.07 13.30 4.93
N LEU A 172 -2.81 11.99 4.82
CA LEU A 172 -2.17 11.25 5.91
C LEU A 172 -0.74 11.72 6.18
N LEU A 173 0.01 12.09 5.14
CA LEU A 173 1.35 12.65 5.28
C LEU A 173 1.33 14.05 5.93
N GLU A 174 0.42 14.91 5.49
CA GLU A 174 0.24 16.24 6.09
C GLU A 174 -0.12 16.12 7.57
N GLU A 175 -1.08 15.25 7.92
CA GLU A 175 -1.46 14.99 9.32
C GLU A 175 -0.28 14.47 10.15
N TYR A 176 0.53 13.58 9.60
CA TYR A 176 1.71 13.06 10.27
C TYR A 176 2.75 14.16 10.52
N ILE A 177 3.09 14.95 9.50
CA ILE A 177 4.08 16.03 9.60
C ILE A 177 3.62 17.07 10.62
N LEU A 178 2.35 17.47 10.58
CA LEU A 178 1.76 18.42 11.53
C LEU A 178 1.70 17.84 12.96
N GLY A 179 1.44 16.54 13.09
CA GLY A 179 1.48 15.82 14.38
C GLY A 179 2.86 15.86 15.01
N ILE A 180 3.92 15.62 14.23
CA ILE A 180 5.31 15.75 14.68
C ILE A 180 5.62 17.20 15.08
N ALA A 181 5.21 18.18 14.27
CA ALA A 181 5.39 19.59 14.55
C ALA A 181 4.82 19.97 15.93
N ALA A 182 3.58 19.57 16.19
CA ALA A 182 2.91 19.83 17.46
C ALA A 182 3.62 19.15 18.64
N ALA A 183 4.07 17.90 18.49
CA ALA A 183 4.78 17.17 19.53
C ALA A 183 6.15 17.79 19.87
N CYS A 184 6.81 18.41 18.90
CA CYS A 184 8.10 19.09 19.06
C CYS A 184 7.98 20.58 19.39
N ASN A 185 6.78 21.15 19.55
CA ASN A 185 6.53 22.60 19.62
C ASN A 185 7.20 23.38 18.47
N GLN A 186 7.20 22.78 17.29
CA GLN A 186 7.71 23.39 16.05
C GLN A 186 6.57 23.68 15.11
N THR A 187 6.85 24.53 14.11
CA THR A 187 5.88 24.79 13.03
C THR A 187 6.53 24.36 11.73
N PHE A 188 5.91 23.38 11.05
CA PHE A 188 6.32 22.99 9.71
C PHE A 188 5.35 23.53 8.66
N THR A 189 5.89 23.86 7.49
CA THR A 189 5.11 24.17 6.28
C THR A 189 5.28 22.99 5.32
N VAL A 190 4.19 22.38 4.91
CA VAL A 190 4.16 21.26 3.98
C VAL A 190 3.80 21.77 2.59
N GLU A 191 4.59 21.36 1.57
CA GLU A 191 4.40 21.71 0.16
C GLU A 191 4.43 20.45 -0.73
#